data_6e022d2bacd029abd988f0b18a009e80
#
_entry.id   6e022d2bacd029abd988f0b18a009e80
#
_cell.length_a   1.000
_cell.length_b   1.000
_cell.length_c   1.000
_cell.angle_alpha   90.00
_cell.angle_beta   90.00
_cell.angle_gamma   90.00
#
_symmetry.space_group_name_H-M   'P 1'
#
loop_
_entity.id
_entity.type
_entity.pdbx_description
1 polymer ?
#
loop_
_entity_poly.entity_id
_entity_poly.type
_entity_poly.pdbx_seq_one_letter_code
_entity_poly.pdbx_strand_id
1 'polypeptide(L)'
;MNAFELNKNSFKRYIPYIILLFLFAWHSILLAQQRFPRPEFESGYTYPANQLPSQRGPMWEYFDVAILICALTVTTWLALKRRSRQGLIWMSVFSLAYFGFYRQGCICAVGSVQNVALALFNDSYTIPLSALLFFMIPLLFALAYGRVFCAGVCPLGAIQELTGFRPVKLPKTIEVILSSIPFIYIALAVLFASTDSQFIICRYDPFIGIFRLDAPYTMIMFGALLLLSGIFLNRPYCRYLCPYGVLLKVFSGFAGKHLTITPAECTNCRLCEEACPYNAIIPSDPENIMEVAEKSRTRFISYFMLIPIFVISGAYILYNLAPSLSAVNGSVRLAREIRLEKTTGIESLSKAVVAFKESGKTETELFTEERMIITRFKKGSPWAGMFMGISLGIGMVSFTVRRKKYEYKPDQGKCYSCGRCFKYCPIKVQT
;
A
#
# COMPACT_ATOMS: atom_id res chain seq x y z
N MET A 1 -10.88 -28.01 -27.22
CA MET A 1 -11.08 -28.28 -25.80
C MET A 1 -10.42 -27.13 -25.04
N ASN A 2 -11.25 -26.19 -24.55
CA ASN A 2 -10.82 -24.84 -24.17
C ASN A 2 -10.06 -24.83 -22.83
N ALA A 3 -8.82 -24.40 -22.84
CA ALA A 3 -8.01 -24.13 -21.64
C ALA A 3 -8.66 -23.11 -20.66
N PHE A 4 -9.76 -22.50 -21.07
CA PHE A 4 -10.50 -21.47 -20.31
C PHE A 4 -11.47 -22.06 -19.27
N GLU A 5 -12.01 -23.27 -19.49
CA GLU A 5 -12.92 -23.91 -18.51
C GLU A 5 -12.18 -24.58 -17.35
N LEU A 6 -10.95 -25.04 -17.56
CA LEU A 6 -10.13 -25.61 -16.48
C LEU A 6 -9.73 -24.59 -15.40
N ASN A 7 -9.74 -23.30 -15.72
CA ASN A 7 -9.26 -22.25 -14.82
C ASN A 7 -10.33 -21.79 -13.80
N LYS A 8 -11.63 -21.89 -14.13
CA LYS A 8 -12.72 -21.47 -13.25
C LYS A 8 -12.97 -22.45 -12.10
N ASN A 9 -12.79 -23.74 -12.35
CA ASN A 9 -12.95 -24.78 -11.35
C ASN A 9 -11.75 -24.94 -10.42
N SER A 10 -10.54 -24.63 -10.90
CA SER A 10 -9.34 -24.61 -10.03
C SER A 10 -9.42 -23.59 -8.91
N PHE A 11 -9.94 -22.38 -9.18
CA PHE A 11 -10.01 -21.32 -8.16
C PHE A 11 -10.96 -21.69 -7.01
N LYS A 12 -12.14 -22.27 -7.31
CA LYS A 12 -13.09 -22.73 -6.29
C LYS A 12 -12.51 -23.80 -5.37
N ARG A 13 -11.60 -24.62 -5.87
CA ARG A 13 -10.98 -25.72 -5.12
C ARG A 13 -9.97 -25.26 -4.08
N TYR A 14 -9.36 -24.07 -4.25
CA TYR A 14 -8.34 -23.54 -3.34
C TYR A 14 -8.88 -22.53 -2.31
N ILE A 15 -10.09 -22.01 -2.50
CA ILE A 15 -10.74 -21.09 -1.54
C ILE A 15 -10.79 -21.69 -0.12
N PRO A 16 -11.22 -22.95 0.10
CA PRO A 16 -11.29 -23.53 1.45
C PRO A 16 -9.90 -23.66 2.10
N TYR A 17 -8.86 -23.94 1.34
CA TYR A 17 -7.48 -24.02 1.88
C TYR A 17 -6.93 -22.66 2.28
N ILE A 18 -7.27 -21.60 1.56
CA ILE A 18 -6.88 -20.22 1.90
C ILE A 18 -7.62 -19.77 3.17
N ILE A 19 -8.92 -20.11 3.29
CA ILE A 19 -9.72 -19.82 4.49
C ILE A 19 -9.19 -20.62 5.68
N LEU A 20 -8.84 -21.89 5.50
CA LEU A 20 -8.29 -22.75 6.56
C LEU A 20 -6.94 -22.23 7.06
N LEU A 21 -6.07 -21.76 6.16
CA LEU A 21 -4.78 -21.14 6.49
C LEU A 21 -4.96 -19.82 7.26
N PHE A 22 -5.99 -19.05 6.90
CA PHE A 22 -6.36 -17.82 7.62
C PHE A 22 -6.88 -18.11 9.04
N LEU A 23 -7.71 -19.13 9.18
CA LEU A 23 -8.23 -19.56 10.48
C LEU A 23 -7.13 -20.15 11.37
N PHE A 24 -6.18 -20.89 10.80
CA PHE A 24 -5.05 -21.45 11.56
C PHE A 24 -4.08 -20.37 12.04
N ALA A 25 -3.83 -19.33 11.23
CA ALA A 25 -3.01 -18.18 11.62
C ALA A 25 -3.65 -17.36 12.76
N TRP A 26 -4.99 -17.31 12.82
CA TRP A 26 -5.72 -16.57 13.87
C TRP A 26 -5.60 -17.24 15.27
N HIS A 27 -5.52 -18.56 15.34
CA HIS A 27 -5.43 -19.30 16.60
C HIS A 27 -4.06 -19.21 17.29
N SER A 28 -2.99 -18.86 16.57
CA SER A 28 -1.63 -18.80 17.11
C SER A 28 -1.35 -17.56 17.98
N ILE A 29 -2.27 -16.59 18.05
CA ILE A 29 -2.09 -15.30 18.75
C ILE A 29 -2.21 -15.45 20.28
N LEU A 30 -2.74 -16.57 20.79
CA LEU A 30 -3.12 -16.72 22.20
C LEU A 30 -2.05 -17.32 23.14
N LEU A 31 -0.85 -17.65 22.65
CA LEU A 31 0.11 -18.45 23.45
C LEU A 31 1.40 -17.76 23.85
N ALA A 32 1.56 -16.46 23.66
CA ALA A 32 2.76 -15.73 24.08
C ALA A 32 2.60 -15.09 25.47
N GLN A 33 2.45 -15.88 26.51
CA GLN A 33 2.63 -15.41 27.89
C GLN A 33 4.12 -15.42 28.25
N GLN A 34 4.61 -14.31 28.83
CA GLN A 34 5.95 -14.30 29.44
C GLN A 34 6.03 -15.37 30.53
N ARG A 35 6.84 -16.39 30.30
CA ARG A 35 6.98 -17.55 31.20
C ARG A 35 7.72 -17.26 32.52
N PHE A 36 8.45 -16.15 32.59
CA PHE A 36 9.25 -15.81 33.75
C PHE A 36 9.03 -14.36 34.16
N PRO A 37 8.87 -14.09 35.48
CA PRO A 37 8.93 -12.74 35.99
C PRO A 37 10.27 -12.11 35.66
N ARG A 38 10.33 -10.79 35.49
CA ARG A 38 11.60 -10.09 35.30
C ARG A 38 12.47 -10.30 36.56
N PRO A 39 13.77 -10.58 36.40
CA PRO A 39 14.66 -10.63 37.55
C PRO A 39 14.67 -9.27 38.28
N GLU A 40 14.47 -9.29 39.58
CA GLU A 40 14.64 -8.13 40.44
C GLU A 40 16.15 -7.95 40.63
N PHE A 41 16.69 -6.83 40.17
CA PHE A 41 18.09 -6.48 40.38
C PHE A 41 18.19 -5.75 41.71
N GLU A 42 19.25 -6.08 42.49
CA GLU A 42 19.57 -5.42 43.74
C GLU A 42 19.82 -3.92 43.54
N SER A 43 19.53 -3.11 44.56
CA SER A 43 19.74 -1.67 44.58
C SER A 43 21.17 -1.31 44.20
N GLY A 44 21.36 -0.61 43.08
CA GLY A 44 22.67 -0.20 42.56
C GLY A 44 22.96 -0.67 41.13
N TYR A 45 22.10 -1.52 40.53
CA TYR A 45 22.24 -1.88 39.13
C TYR A 45 21.78 -0.74 38.23
N THR A 46 22.70 -0.13 37.51
CA THR A 46 22.38 0.85 36.46
C THR A 46 22.15 0.09 35.14
N TYR A 47 20.95 0.20 34.60
CA TYR A 47 20.66 -0.36 33.26
C TYR A 47 21.65 0.22 32.25
N PRO A 48 22.27 -0.61 31.40
CA PRO A 48 23.08 -0.09 30.31
C PRO A 48 22.24 0.84 29.47
N ALA A 49 22.73 2.05 29.24
CA ALA A 49 22.07 2.99 28.34
C ALA A 49 21.91 2.35 26.95
N ASN A 50 20.69 2.35 26.43
CA ASN A 50 20.45 1.88 25.07
C ASN A 50 21.31 2.72 24.11
N GLN A 51 22.39 2.12 23.61
CA GLN A 51 23.19 2.74 22.58
C GLN A 51 22.38 2.70 21.29
N LEU A 52 21.79 3.84 20.93
CA LEU A 52 21.19 4.01 19.61
C LEU A 52 22.33 3.88 18.58
N PRO A 53 22.16 3.08 17.53
CA PRO A 53 23.15 3.00 16.46
C PRO A 53 23.38 4.41 15.90
N SER A 54 24.66 4.76 15.65
CA SER A 54 25.04 6.06 15.11
C SER A 54 24.25 6.35 13.83
N GLN A 55 23.73 7.57 13.73
CA GLN A 55 23.04 8.00 12.52
C GLN A 55 23.99 7.92 11.33
N ARG A 56 23.49 7.38 10.21
CA ARG A 56 24.27 7.31 8.99
C ARG A 56 24.59 8.73 8.50
N GLY A 57 25.82 8.96 8.09
CA GLY A 57 26.24 10.29 7.58
C GLY A 57 25.38 10.74 6.41
N PRO A 58 25.04 12.04 6.30
CA PRO A 58 24.15 12.57 5.27
C PRO A 58 24.65 12.30 3.83
N MET A 59 25.95 12.20 3.64
CA MET A 59 26.56 11.90 2.32
C MET A 59 26.10 10.54 1.78
N TRP A 60 25.94 9.53 2.63
CA TRP A 60 25.47 8.23 2.22
C TRP A 60 23.99 8.22 1.86
N GLU A 61 23.18 9.08 2.46
CA GLU A 61 21.76 9.22 2.09
C GLU A 61 21.60 9.82 0.69
N TYR A 62 22.39 10.84 0.35
CA TYR A 62 22.38 11.40 -1.02
C TYR A 62 22.93 10.42 -2.05
N PHE A 63 23.89 9.59 -1.68
CA PHE A 63 24.35 8.50 -2.54
C PHE A 63 23.22 7.50 -2.83
N ASP A 64 22.42 7.14 -1.84
CA ASP A 64 21.23 6.30 -2.04
C ASP A 64 20.20 6.94 -2.98
N VAL A 65 20.02 8.27 -2.90
CA VAL A 65 19.16 9.02 -3.83
C VAL A 65 19.71 8.96 -5.26
N ALA A 66 21.01 9.09 -5.43
CA ALA A 66 21.65 8.96 -6.75
C ALA A 66 21.45 7.55 -7.34
N ILE A 67 21.60 6.49 -6.52
CA ILE A 67 21.31 5.11 -6.93
C ILE A 67 19.84 4.93 -7.31
N LEU A 68 18.90 5.55 -6.57
CA LEU A 68 17.49 5.53 -6.91
C LEU A 68 17.22 6.14 -8.29
N ILE A 69 17.79 7.31 -8.58
CA ILE A 69 17.64 7.97 -9.88
C ILE A 69 18.24 7.11 -11.01
N CYS A 70 19.42 6.55 -10.79
CA CYS A 70 20.06 5.67 -11.74
C CYS A 70 19.20 4.42 -12.01
N ALA A 71 18.72 3.76 -10.96
CA ALA A 71 17.86 2.59 -11.06
C ALA A 71 16.53 2.89 -11.79
N LEU A 72 15.92 4.04 -11.54
CA LEU A 72 14.71 4.50 -12.23
C LEU A 72 14.98 4.77 -13.71
N THR A 73 16.11 5.42 -14.04
CA THR A 73 16.49 5.71 -15.41
C THR A 73 16.75 4.44 -16.21
N VAL A 74 17.52 3.50 -15.64
CA VAL A 74 17.79 2.20 -16.26
C VAL A 74 16.49 1.40 -16.43
N THR A 75 15.62 1.35 -15.42
CA THR A 75 14.34 0.67 -15.51
C THR A 75 13.44 1.28 -16.57
N THR A 76 13.41 2.60 -16.67
CA THR A 76 12.66 3.33 -17.71
C THR A 76 13.18 2.97 -19.11
N TRP A 77 14.48 2.97 -19.29
CA TRP A 77 15.12 2.59 -20.56
C TRP A 77 14.82 1.14 -20.93
N LEU A 78 14.93 0.21 -19.97
CA LEU A 78 14.59 -1.22 -20.17
C LEU A 78 13.11 -1.44 -20.48
N ALA A 79 12.20 -0.69 -19.87
CA ALA A 79 10.76 -0.84 -20.05
C ALA A 79 10.26 -0.20 -21.35
N LEU A 80 10.71 1.01 -21.67
CA LEU A 80 10.16 1.81 -22.77
C LEU A 80 10.97 1.66 -24.08
N LYS A 81 12.29 1.64 -24.00
CA LYS A 81 13.15 1.62 -25.19
C LYS A 81 13.58 0.19 -25.53
N ARG A 82 14.28 -0.48 -24.64
CA ARG A 82 14.80 -1.84 -24.90
C ARG A 82 13.74 -2.94 -24.83
N ARG A 83 12.62 -2.69 -24.17
CA ARG A 83 11.47 -3.64 -23.99
C ARG A 83 11.91 -5.02 -23.50
N SER A 84 12.88 -5.08 -22.59
CA SER A 84 13.47 -6.33 -22.11
C SER A 84 12.86 -6.76 -20.78
N ARG A 85 12.05 -7.83 -20.82
CA ARG A 85 11.51 -8.44 -19.59
C ARG A 85 12.61 -8.99 -18.68
N GLN A 86 13.63 -9.61 -19.27
CA GLN A 86 14.77 -10.17 -18.52
C GLN A 86 15.55 -9.08 -17.78
N GLY A 87 15.80 -7.95 -18.44
CA GLY A 87 16.45 -6.80 -17.80
C GLY A 87 15.65 -6.27 -16.61
N LEU A 88 14.32 -6.19 -16.71
CA LEU A 88 13.46 -5.76 -15.60
C LEU A 88 13.50 -6.76 -14.43
N ILE A 89 13.63 -8.07 -14.67
CA ILE A 89 13.80 -9.05 -13.59
C ILE A 89 15.13 -8.83 -12.88
N TRP A 90 16.24 -8.62 -13.60
CA TRP A 90 17.54 -8.34 -13.00
C TRP A 90 17.53 -7.04 -12.19
N MET A 91 16.85 -6.00 -12.68
CA MET A 91 16.66 -4.77 -11.91
C MET A 91 15.84 -5.02 -10.64
N SER A 92 14.84 -5.89 -10.69
CA SER A 92 14.08 -6.28 -9.49
C SER A 92 14.96 -7.03 -8.48
N VAL A 93 15.86 -7.91 -8.93
CA VAL A 93 16.81 -8.61 -8.07
C VAL A 93 17.79 -7.62 -7.44
N PHE A 94 18.34 -6.70 -8.22
CA PHE A 94 19.20 -5.63 -7.70
C PHE A 94 18.47 -4.78 -6.64
N SER A 95 17.24 -4.36 -6.93
CA SER A 95 16.43 -3.56 -6.00
C SER A 95 16.15 -4.32 -4.70
N LEU A 96 15.85 -5.61 -4.79
CA LEU A 96 15.63 -6.45 -3.62
C LEU A 96 16.89 -6.56 -2.75
N ALA A 97 18.05 -6.76 -3.38
CA ALA A 97 19.32 -6.85 -2.67
C ALA A 97 19.72 -5.51 -2.04
N TYR A 98 19.67 -4.42 -2.83
CA TYR A 98 20.14 -3.11 -2.36
C TYR A 98 19.12 -2.39 -1.48
N PHE A 99 17.92 -2.07 -2.01
CA PHE A 99 16.92 -1.31 -1.27
C PHE A 99 16.17 -2.15 -0.22
N GLY A 100 15.99 -3.46 -0.48
CA GLY A 100 15.34 -4.38 0.45
C GLY A 100 16.27 -4.75 1.59
N PHE A 101 17.23 -5.64 1.35
CA PHE A 101 18.04 -6.22 2.41
C PHE A 101 19.18 -5.32 2.88
N TYR A 102 20.01 -4.76 1.98
CA TYR A 102 21.16 -3.95 2.41
C TYR A 102 20.71 -2.66 3.11
N ARG A 103 19.70 -1.98 2.59
CA ARG A 103 19.11 -0.77 3.20
C ARG A 103 17.97 -1.06 4.19
N GLN A 104 17.70 -2.33 4.48
CA GLN A 104 16.68 -2.78 5.44
C GLN A 104 15.29 -2.13 5.21
N GLY A 105 14.95 -1.84 3.98
CA GLY A 105 13.70 -1.17 3.62
C GLY A 105 13.55 0.26 4.17
N CYS A 106 14.60 0.86 4.75
CA CYS A 106 14.53 2.22 5.31
C CYS A 106 14.39 3.32 4.25
N ILE A 107 14.71 3.02 3.01
CA ILE A 107 14.50 3.90 1.84
C ILE A 107 13.16 3.52 1.22
N CYS A 108 12.08 3.83 1.90
CA CYS A 108 10.75 3.42 1.47
C CYS A 108 9.91 4.63 1.08
N ALA A 109 9.67 4.81 -0.22
CA ALA A 109 8.72 5.81 -0.71
C ALA A 109 7.32 5.64 -0.11
N VAL A 110 6.95 4.41 0.26
CA VAL A 110 5.65 4.09 0.87
C VAL A 110 5.57 4.68 2.29
N GLY A 111 6.60 4.52 3.12
CA GLY A 111 6.68 5.10 4.46
C GLY A 111 6.81 6.63 4.45
N SER A 112 7.47 7.19 3.43
CA SER A 112 7.64 8.63 3.29
C SER A 112 6.32 9.40 3.15
N VAL A 113 5.23 8.76 2.71
CA VAL A 113 3.87 9.36 2.72
C VAL A 113 3.51 9.92 4.10
N GLN A 114 3.82 9.17 5.17
CA GLN A 114 3.50 9.56 6.53
C GLN A 114 4.39 10.68 7.05
N ASN A 115 5.69 10.67 6.68
CA ASN A 115 6.61 11.76 7.01
C ASN A 115 6.18 13.07 6.33
N VAL A 116 5.78 13.01 5.05
CA VAL A 116 5.25 14.19 4.34
C VAL A 116 3.94 14.67 4.95
N ALA A 117 3.03 13.75 5.29
CA ALA A 117 1.77 14.11 5.96
C ALA A 117 2.04 14.78 7.32
N LEU A 118 2.95 14.24 8.13
CA LEU A 118 3.31 14.85 9.42
C LEU A 118 3.91 16.24 9.24
N ALA A 119 4.84 16.41 8.29
CA ALA A 119 5.47 17.72 8.04
C ALA A 119 4.49 18.79 7.54
N LEU A 120 3.41 18.40 6.86
CA LEU A 120 2.38 19.34 6.38
C LEU A 120 1.44 19.82 7.49
N PHE A 121 1.28 19.04 8.57
CA PHE A 121 0.29 19.33 9.61
C PHE A 121 0.91 19.58 11.00
N ASN A 122 2.23 19.44 11.14
CA ASN A 122 2.94 19.68 12.39
C ASN A 122 4.16 20.57 12.14
N ASP A 123 4.06 21.83 12.52
CA ASP A 123 5.10 22.85 12.31
C ASP A 123 6.41 22.55 13.06
N SER A 124 6.36 21.70 14.09
CA SER A 124 7.56 21.31 14.86
C SER A 124 8.38 20.19 14.19
N TYR A 125 7.83 19.53 13.15
CA TYR A 125 8.50 18.43 12.47
C TYR A 125 9.15 18.88 11.18
N THR A 126 10.46 18.76 11.09
CA THR A 126 11.22 19.01 9.88
C THR A 126 11.52 17.67 9.16
N ILE A 127 11.01 17.51 7.95
CA ILE A 127 11.28 16.32 7.14
C ILE A 127 12.72 16.33 6.61
N PRO A 128 13.51 15.25 6.76
CA PRO A 128 14.81 15.13 6.10
C PRO A 128 14.66 15.23 4.58
N LEU A 129 15.54 16.01 3.93
CA LEU A 129 15.51 16.21 2.47
C LEU A 129 15.60 14.88 1.72
N SER A 130 16.39 13.93 2.21
CA SER A 130 16.49 12.58 1.65
C SER A 130 15.14 11.87 1.60
N ALA A 131 14.36 11.91 2.68
CA ALA A 131 13.03 11.31 2.74
C ALA A 131 12.05 11.97 1.77
N LEU A 132 12.10 13.30 1.62
CA LEU A 132 11.32 14.04 0.63
C LEU A 132 11.69 13.64 -0.80
N LEU A 133 12.99 13.51 -1.09
CA LEU A 133 13.46 13.08 -2.41
C LEU A 133 13.03 11.65 -2.74
N PHE A 134 13.11 10.71 -1.78
CA PHE A 134 12.58 9.35 -1.96
C PHE A 134 11.08 9.30 -2.21
N PHE A 135 10.33 10.25 -1.67
CA PHE A 135 8.91 10.40 -1.95
C PHE A 135 8.65 11.00 -3.33
N MET A 136 9.32 12.11 -3.67
CA MET A 136 9.01 12.91 -4.86
C MET A 136 9.55 12.30 -6.15
N ILE A 137 10.78 11.75 -6.16
CA ILE A 137 11.42 11.26 -7.38
C ILE A 137 10.61 10.17 -8.08
N PRO A 138 10.13 9.10 -7.41
CA PRO A 138 9.30 8.10 -8.08
C PRO A 138 7.96 8.65 -8.59
N LEU A 139 7.38 9.69 -7.96
CA LEU A 139 6.16 10.36 -8.45
C LEU A 139 6.42 11.15 -9.72
N LEU A 140 7.55 11.87 -9.79
CA LEU A 140 7.96 12.60 -11.01
C LEU A 140 8.22 11.63 -12.16
N PHE A 141 8.89 10.50 -11.89
CA PHE A 141 9.06 9.45 -12.90
C PHE A 141 7.72 8.83 -13.30
N ALA A 142 6.77 8.67 -12.37
CA ALA A 142 5.45 8.17 -12.69
C ALA A 142 4.66 9.15 -13.57
N LEU A 143 4.80 10.45 -13.35
CA LEU A 143 4.19 11.50 -14.18
C LEU A 143 4.81 11.55 -15.58
N ALA A 144 6.11 11.32 -15.71
CA ALA A 144 6.81 11.36 -16.98
C ALA A 144 6.68 10.05 -17.79
N TYR A 145 6.85 8.89 -17.13
CA TYR A 145 7.05 7.58 -17.76
C TYR A 145 6.12 6.48 -17.29
N GLY A 146 5.10 6.78 -16.49
CA GLY A 146 4.21 5.79 -15.90
C GLY A 146 4.84 5.05 -14.72
N ARG A 147 4.26 3.93 -14.30
CA ARG A 147 4.61 3.21 -13.05
C ARG A 147 5.92 2.41 -13.14
N VAL A 148 6.97 2.99 -13.70
CA VAL A 148 8.29 2.35 -13.86
C VAL A 148 8.95 2.03 -12.51
N PHE A 149 8.71 2.82 -11.47
CA PHE A 149 9.15 2.52 -10.10
C PHE A 149 8.69 1.13 -9.64
N CYS A 150 7.41 0.81 -9.87
CA CYS A 150 6.86 -0.50 -9.51
C CYS A 150 7.40 -1.63 -10.41
N ALA A 151 7.92 -1.32 -11.61
CA ALA A 151 8.39 -2.32 -12.56
C ALA A 151 9.65 -3.05 -12.09
N GLY A 152 10.62 -2.33 -11.49
CA GLY A 152 11.92 -2.89 -11.14
C GLY A 152 12.67 -2.23 -10.00
N VAL A 153 12.18 -1.10 -9.44
CA VAL A 153 12.94 -0.35 -8.42
C VAL A 153 12.36 -0.51 -7.01
N CYS A 154 11.06 -0.74 -6.88
CA CYS A 154 10.43 -0.95 -5.59
C CYS A 154 10.76 -2.35 -5.04
N PRO A 155 11.44 -2.50 -3.88
CA PRO A 155 11.78 -3.81 -3.32
C PRO A 155 10.54 -4.62 -2.92
N LEU A 156 9.47 -3.95 -2.46
CA LEU A 156 8.19 -4.58 -2.17
C LEU A 156 7.54 -5.19 -3.42
N GLY A 157 7.67 -4.51 -4.56
CA GLY A 157 7.22 -5.03 -5.85
C GLY A 157 8.12 -6.14 -6.39
N ALA A 158 9.43 -6.04 -6.15
CA ALA A 158 10.42 -7.00 -6.59
C ALA A 158 10.22 -8.38 -5.96
N ILE A 159 10.08 -8.45 -4.62
CA ILE A 159 9.85 -9.71 -3.92
C ILE A 159 8.58 -10.43 -4.38
N GLN A 160 7.50 -9.67 -4.63
CA GLN A 160 6.23 -10.22 -5.11
C GLN A 160 6.25 -10.61 -6.59
N GLU A 161 7.11 -10.00 -7.41
CA GLU A 161 7.27 -10.38 -8.82
C GLU A 161 7.93 -11.75 -8.96
N LEU A 162 8.85 -12.07 -8.04
CA LEU A 162 9.54 -13.37 -8.03
C LEU A 162 8.59 -14.52 -7.68
N THR A 163 7.53 -14.27 -6.90
CA THR A 163 6.54 -15.30 -6.50
C THR A 163 5.39 -15.46 -7.49
N GLY A 164 5.22 -14.57 -8.46
CA GLY A 164 4.09 -14.56 -9.40
C GLY A 164 4.19 -15.56 -10.54
N PHE A 165 3.91 -16.86 -10.31
CA PHE A 165 4.07 -17.92 -11.31
C PHE A 165 2.82 -18.16 -12.18
N ARG A 166 1.62 -18.21 -11.58
CA ARG A 166 0.36 -18.55 -12.27
C ARG A 166 -0.74 -17.53 -12.00
N PRO A 167 -0.65 -16.32 -12.59
CA PRO A 167 -1.61 -15.27 -12.31
C PRO A 167 -3.01 -15.64 -12.82
N VAL A 168 -4.00 -15.51 -11.93
CA VAL A 168 -5.43 -15.68 -12.20
C VAL A 168 -6.09 -14.31 -12.33
N LYS A 169 -6.96 -14.14 -13.33
CA LYS A 169 -7.76 -12.92 -13.48
C LYS A 169 -8.95 -12.96 -12.52
N LEU A 170 -9.06 -11.95 -11.65
CA LEU A 170 -10.18 -11.81 -10.74
C LEU A 170 -11.43 -11.30 -11.47
N PRO A 171 -12.65 -11.68 -11.03
CA PRO A 171 -13.89 -11.06 -11.45
C PRO A 171 -13.86 -9.54 -11.19
N LYS A 172 -14.42 -8.75 -12.10
CA LYS A 172 -14.39 -7.28 -12.00
C LYS A 172 -14.93 -6.74 -10.69
N THR A 173 -16.00 -7.33 -10.16
CA THR A 173 -16.61 -6.93 -8.87
C THR A 173 -15.62 -7.05 -7.71
N ILE A 174 -14.96 -8.21 -7.58
CA ILE A 174 -13.95 -8.45 -6.54
C ILE A 174 -12.75 -7.51 -6.72
N GLU A 175 -12.32 -7.32 -7.97
CA GLU A 175 -11.21 -6.42 -8.29
C GLU A 175 -11.48 -4.98 -7.86
N VAL A 176 -12.69 -4.45 -8.06
CA VAL A 176 -13.04 -3.08 -7.66
C VAL A 176 -13.10 -2.96 -6.14
N ILE A 177 -13.69 -3.92 -5.44
CA ILE A 177 -13.74 -3.92 -3.97
C ILE A 177 -12.32 -3.94 -3.40
N LEU A 178 -11.47 -4.87 -3.84
CA LEU A 178 -10.09 -4.97 -3.36
C LEU A 178 -9.26 -3.73 -3.72
N SER A 179 -9.48 -3.15 -4.89
CA SER A 179 -8.75 -1.94 -5.33
C SER A 179 -9.15 -0.67 -4.58
N SER A 180 -10.22 -0.70 -3.76
CA SER A 180 -10.62 0.40 -2.88
C SER A 180 -9.85 0.39 -1.55
N ILE A 181 -9.31 -0.76 -1.12
CA ILE A 181 -8.57 -0.90 0.15
C ILE A 181 -7.37 0.05 0.25
N PRO A 182 -6.49 0.20 -0.78
CA PRO A 182 -5.36 1.13 -0.69
C PRO A 182 -5.77 2.58 -0.46
N PHE A 183 -6.95 2.99 -0.97
CA PHE A 183 -7.48 4.35 -0.75
C PHE A 183 -7.93 4.55 0.70
N ILE A 184 -8.55 3.54 1.30
CA ILE A 184 -8.91 3.57 2.72
C ILE A 184 -7.63 3.60 3.56
N TYR A 185 -6.64 2.78 3.21
CA TYR A 185 -5.38 2.69 3.95
C TYR A 185 -4.58 3.99 3.90
N ILE A 186 -4.45 4.65 2.73
CA ILE A 186 -3.77 5.94 2.63
C ILE A 186 -4.51 7.04 3.40
N ALA A 187 -5.85 7.06 3.38
CA ALA A 187 -6.63 8.02 4.13
C ALA A 187 -6.40 7.90 5.64
N LEU A 188 -6.42 6.67 6.16
CA LEU A 188 -6.10 6.41 7.57
C LEU A 188 -4.65 6.72 7.90
N ALA A 189 -3.71 6.36 7.02
CA ALA A 189 -2.28 6.62 7.21
C ALA A 189 -1.98 8.13 7.30
N VAL A 190 -2.60 8.91 6.43
CA VAL A 190 -2.49 10.38 6.46
C VAL A 190 -3.16 10.95 7.72
N LEU A 191 -4.34 10.45 8.12
CA LEU A 191 -5.04 10.90 9.32
C LEU A 191 -4.20 10.65 10.59
N PHE A 192 -3.65 9.44 10.74
CA PHE A 192 -2.84 9.10 11.92
C PHE A 192 -1.50 9.85 11.94
N ALA A 193 -0.88 10.06 10.79
CA ALA A 193 0.35 10.84 10.69
C ALA A 193 0.09 12.34 10.96
N SER A 194 -0.96 12.93 10.37
CA SER A 194 -1.31 14.35 10.56
C SER A 194 -1.70 14.69 11.99
N THR A 195 -2.18 13.72 12.77
CA THR A 195 -2.51 13.87 14.19
C THR A 195 -1.33 13.55 15.12
N ASP A 196 -0.16 13.24 14.56
CA ASP A 196 1.05 12.85 15.28
C ASP A 196 0.82 11.67 16.25
N SER A 197 0.00 10.72 15.81
CA SER A 197 -0.41 9.60 16.66
C SER A 197 0.39 8.34 16.40
N GLN A 198 0.48 7.89 15.15
CA GLN A 198 1.20 6.68 14.80
C GLN A 198 1.51 6.58 13.30
N PHE A 199 2.64 6.01 12.97
CA PHE A 199 3.02 5.63 11.60
C PHE A 199 2.56 4.22 11.28
N ILE A 200 1.28 4.07 10.91
CA ILE A 200 0.66 2.75 10.67
C ILE A 200 1.27 2.00 9.49
N ILE A 201 1.75 2.70 8.45
CA ILE A 201 2.40 2.05 7.31
C ILE A 201 3.68 1.35 7.78
N CYS A 202 4.58 2.06 8.48
CA CYS A 202 5.85 1.48 8.93
C CYS A 202 5.64 0.39 9.99
N ARG A 203 4.59 0.52 10.81
CA ARG A 203 4.31 -0.45 11.88
C ARG A 203 3.72 -1.76 11.37
N TYR A 204 2.87 -1.70 10.34
CA TYR A 204 2.11 -2.86 9.85
C TYR A 204 2.54 -3.33 8.46
N ASP A 205 3.66 -2.82 7.92
CA ASP A 205 4.21 -3.32 6.66
C ASP A 205 4.96 -4.64 6.88
N PRO A 206 4.44 -5.77 6.37
CA PRO A 206 5.04 -7.08 6.62
C PRO A 206 6.40 -7.25 5.95
N PHE A 207 6.65 -6.54 4.85
CA PHE A 207 7.90 -6.68 4.10
C PHE A 207 9.06 -5.91 4.73
N ILE A 208 8.78 -4.78 5.40
CA ILE A 208 9.83 -4.06 6.16
C ILE A 208 10.39 -4.96 7.26
N GLY A 209 9.52 -5.69 7.96
CA GLY A 209 9.94 -6.66 8.96
C GLY A 209 10.80 -7.81 8.38
N ILE A 210 10.43 -8.31 7.20
CA ILE A 210 11.23 -9.33 6.49
C ILE A 210 12.60 -8.77 6.10
N PHE A 211 12.68 -7.54 5.57
CA PHE A 211 13.95 -6.94 5.16
C PHE A 211 14.87 -6.62 6.35
N ARG A 212 14.31 -6.29 7.51
CA ARG A 212 15.06 -6.04 8.74
C ARG A 212 15.44 -7.30 9.50
N LEU A 213 14.85 -8.44 9.16
CA LEU A 213 14.96 -9.71 9.88
C LEU A 213 14.57 -9.58 11.38
N ASP A 214 13.77 -8.57 11.69
CA ASP A 214 13.29 -8.24 13.04
C ASP A 214 11.82 -7.86 12.95
N ALA A 215 10.95 -8.86 12.90
CA ALA A 215 9.52 -8.69 12.88
C ALA A 215 8.83 -9.65 13.84
N PRO A 216 7.74 -9.23 14.49
CA PRO A 216 6.91 -10.13 15.25
C PRO A 216 6.38 -11.24 14.32
N TYR A 217 6.25 -12.44 14.89
CA TYR A 217 5.82 -13.64 14.15
C TYR A 217 4.54 -13.42 13.33
N THR A 218 3.58 -12.65 13.86
CA THR A 218 2.33 -12.30 13.16
C THR A 218 2.57 -11.55 11.86
N MET A 219 3.55 -10.64 11.81
CA MET A 219 3.91 -9.90 10.60
C MET A 219 4.61 -10.77 9.57
N ILE A 220 5.48 -11.67 10.02
CA ILE A 220 6.14 -12.65 9.14
C ILE A 220 5.09 -13.56 8.51
N MET A 221 4.14 -14.08 9.30
CA MET A 221 3.04 -14.90 8.79
C MET A 221 2.16 -14.15 7.79
N PHE A 222 1.84 -12.89 8.06
CA PHE A 222 1.08 -12.05 7.14
C PHE A 222 1.85 -11.81 5.84
N GLY A 223 3.15 -11.53 5.91
CA GLY A 223 4.02 -11.40 4.73
C GLY A 223 4.10 -12.69 3.92
N ALA A 224 4.27 -13.84 4.58
CA ALA A 224 4.27 -15.14 3.94
C ALA A 224 2.94 -15.45 3.25
N LEU A 225 1.81 -15.14 3.87
CA LEU A 225 0.48 -15.29 3.28
C LEU A 225 0.31 -14.42 2.03
N LEU A 226 0.80 -13.17 2.07
CA LEU A 226 0.79 -12.29 0.90
C LEU A 226 1.68 -12.82 -0.23
N LEU A 227 2.85 -13.38 0.07
CA LEU A 227 3.72 -14.00 -0.94
C LEU A 227 3.10 -15.27 -1.53
N LEU A 228 2.48 -16.11 -0.71
CA LEU A 228 1.75 -17.30 -1.17
C LEU A 228 0.55 -16.90 -2.05
N SER A 229 -0.23 -15.92 -1.64
CA SER A 229 -1.32 -15.39 -2.48
C SER A 229 -0.79 -14.77 -3.77
N GLY A 230 0.45 -14.26 -3.76
CA GLY A 230 1.18 -13.74 -4.91
C GLY A 230 1.36 -14.73 -6.05
N ILE A 231 1.38 -16.03 -5.76
CA ILE A 231 1.45 -17.11 -6.77
C ILE A 231 0.27 -17.00 -7.76
N PHE A 232 -0.91 -16.68 -7.24
CA PHE A 232 -2.16 -16.59 -8.01
C PHE A 232 -2.56 -15.18 -8.39
N LEU A 233 -2.36 -14.19 -7.50
CA LEU A 233 -2.87 -12.82 -7.69
C LEU A 233 -1.87 -11.84 -8.30
N ASN A 234 -0.64 -12.22 -8.44
CA ASN A 234 0.50 -11.40 -8.86
C ASN A 234 0.52 -10.01 -8.20
N ARG A 235 1.51 -9.78 -7.34
CA ARG A 235 1.70 -8.54 -6.56
C ARG A 235 0.48 -8.11 -5.73
N PRO A 236 -0.08 -8.97 -4.83
CA PRO A 236 -1.27 -8.66 -4.06
C PRO A 236 -1.12 -7.42 -3.18
N TYR A 237 0.02 -7.25 -2.50
CA TYR A 237 0.29 -6.08 -1.69
C TYR A 237 0.31 -4.79 -2.54
N CYS A 238 1.09 -4.77 -3.62
CA CYS A 238 1.20 -3.58 -4.49
C CYS A 238 -0.13 -3.20 -5.14
N ARG A 239 -1.01 -4.19 -5.37
CA ARG A 239 -2.28 -4.00 -6.06
C ARG A 239 -3.40 -3.59 -5.11
N TYR A 240 -3.44 -4.15 -3.90
CA TYR A 240 -4.60 -4.06 -3.01
C TYR A 240 -4.29 -3.49 -1.62
N LEU A 241 -3.04 -3.25 -1.27
CA LEU A 241 -2.67 -2.72 0.04
C LEU A 241 -1.76 -1.50 -0.02
N CYS A 242 -0.92 -1.34 -1.05
CA CYS A 242 0.09 -0.30 -1.10
C CYS A 242 -0.51 1.11 -1.18
N PRO A 243 -0.36 1.95 -0.13
CA PRO A 243 -0.92 3.32 -0.13
C PRO A 243 -0.19 4.23 -1.13
N TYR A 244 1.11 4.08 -1.28
CA TYR A 244 1.88 4.83 -2.28
C TYR A 244 1.47 4.47 -3.72
N GLY A 245 0.99 3.23 -3.93
CA GLY A 245 0.44 2.77 -5.19
C GLY A 245 -0.76 3.59 -5.68
N VAL A 246 -1.53 4.20 -4.76
CA VAL A 246 -2.63 5.13 -5.08
C VAL A 246 -2.08 6.39 -5.74
N LEU A 247 -1.06 7.00 -5.14
CA LEU A 247 -0.40 8.20 -5.69
C LEU A 247 0.20 7.89 -7.07
N LEU A 248 0.97 6.82 -7.18
CA LEU A 248 1.53 6.38 -8.46
C LEU A 248 0.46 6.12 -9.53
N LYS A 249 -0.71 5.60 -9.14
CA LYS A 249 -1.84 5.37 -10.06
C LYS A 249 -2.40 6.69 -10.60
N VAL A 250 -2.55 7.69 -9.74
CA VAL A 250 -3.04 9.01 -10.12
C VAL A 250 -2.03 9.70 -11.03
N PHE A 251 -0.76 9.80 -10.61
CA PHE A 251 0.28 10.48 -11.37
C PHE A 251 0.56 9.79 -12.71
N SER A 252 0.57 8.47 -12.76
CA SER A 252 0.76 7.73 -14.01
C SER A 252 -0.40 7.87 -14.99
N GLY A 253 -1.59 8.22 -14.51
CA GLY A 253 -2.75 8.54 -15.37
C GLY A 253 -2.51 9.75 -16.27
N PHE A 254 -1.61 10.64 -15.87
CA PHE A 254 -1.20 11.84 -16.61
C PHE A 254 0.15 11.67 -17.32
N ALA A 255 0.72 10.45 -17.36
CA ALA A 255 2.04 10.21 -17.91
C ALA A 255 2.16 10.63 -19.39
N GLY A 256 3.15 11.45 -19.68
CA GLY A 256 3.42 11.91 -21.05
C GLY A 256 3.94 10.79 -21.97
N LYS A 257 4.79 9.92 -21.44
CA LYS A 257 5.30 8.72 -22.13
C LYS A 257 4.98 7.50 -21.29
N HIS A 258 4.42 6.47 -21.88
CA HIS A 258 4.11 5.24 -21.19
C HIS A 258 4.38 4.03 -22.09
N LEU A 259 4.37 2.86 -21.49
CA LEU A 259 4.56 1.60 -22.19
C LEU A 259 3.48 1.42 -23.26
N THR A 260 3.90 1.27 -24.53
CA THR A 260 3.04 1.00 -25.68
C THR A 260 3.24 -0.44 -26.14
N ILE A 261 2.16 -1.09 -26.58
CA ILE A 261 2.20 -2.51 -26.98
C ILE A 261 2.10 -2.66 -28.49
N THR A 262 1.32 -1.80 -29.14
CA THR A 262 0.93 -1.96 -30.54
C THR A 262 2.11 -1.66 -31.48
N PRO A 263 2.72 -2.67 -32.10
CA PRO A 263 3.50 -2.46 -33.30
C PRO A 263 2.54 -2.08 -34.45
N ALA A 264 3.04 -1.37 -35.46
CA ALA A 264 2.26 -0.99 -36.64
C ALA A 264 1.61 -2.19 -37.36
N GLU A 265 2.16 -3.41 -37.17
CA GLU A 265 1.71 -4.66 -37.76
C GLU A 265 1.00 -5.58 -36.76
N CYS A 266 0.14 -5.07 -35.88
CA CYS A 266 -0.58 -5.86 -34.90
C CYS A 266 -1.52 -6.87 -35.56
N THR A 267 -1.31 -8.17 -35.33
CA THR A 267 -2.14 -9.27 -35.85
C THR A 267 -3.41 -9.54 -35.02
N ASN A 268 -3.73 -8.73 -34.03
CA ASN A 268 -4.89 -8.87 -33.15
C ASN A 268 -5.01 -10.25 -32.44
N CYS A 269 -3.89 -10.89 -32.15
CA CYS A 269 -3.82 -12.25 -31.59
C CYS A 269 -4.23 -12.38 -30.12
N ARG A 270 -4.50 -11.29 -29.40
CA ARG A 270 -4.90 -11.17 -27.97
C ARG A 270 -3.91 -11.74 -26.95
N LEU A 271 -2.77 -12.26 -27.34
CA LEU A 271 -1.79 -12.83 -26.42
C LEU A 271 -1.26 -11.84 -25.37
N CYS A 272 -1.13 -10.55 -25.71
CA CYS A 272 -0.73 -9.49 -24.78
C CYS A 272 -1.79 -9.25 -23.70
N GLU A 273 -3.09 -9.36 -24.03
CA GLU A 273 -4.20 -9.24 -23.10
C GLU A 273 -4.24 -10.42 -22.12
N GLU A 274 -4.07 -11.65 -22.64
CA GLU A 274 -4.04 -12.85 -21.82
C GLU A 274 -2.82 -12.89 -20.88
N ALA A 275 -1.67 -12.44 -21.36
CA ALA A 275 -0.44 -12.38 -20.59
C ALA A 275 -0.46 -11.28 -19.47
N CYS A 276 -1.41 -10.33 -19.51
CA CYS A 276 -1.50 -9.25 -18.54
C CYS A 276 -2.24 -9.68 -17.27
N PRO A 277 -1.56 -9.87 -16.13
CA PRO A 277 -2.20 -10.28 -14.87
C PRO A 277 -3.01 -9.15 -14.21
N TYR A 278 -2.83 -7.91 -14.67
CA TYR A 278 -3.42 -6.71 -14.06
C TYR A 278 -4.69 -6.22 -14.76
N ASN A 279 -5.17 -6.92 -15.78
CA ASN A 279 -6.27 -6.45 -16.64
C ASN A 279 -6.06 -5.00 -17.13
N ALA A 280 -4.81 -4.63 -17.38
CA ALA A 280 -4.45 -3.28 -17.81
C ALA A 280 -4.60 -3.08 -19.32
N ILE A 281 -4.69 -4.16 -20.11
CA ILE A 281 -4.84 -4.10 -21.56
C ILE A 281 -6.32 -4.19 -21.87
N ILE A 282 -6.84 -3.21 -22.59
CA ILE A 282 -8.23 -3.13 -22.98
C ILE A 282 -8.34 -3.66 -24.41
N PRO A 283 -9.15 -4.71 -24.66
CA PRO A 283 -9.34 -5.23 -26.00
C PRO A 283 -9.98 -4.20 -26.92
N SER A 284 -9.61 -4.24 -28.19
CA SER A 284 -10.35 -3.56 -29.25
C SER A 284 -11.59 -4.41 -29.58
N ASP A 285 -12.78 -3.88 -29.33
CA ASP A 285 -14.02 -4.55 -29.71
C ASP A 285 -14.90 -3.54 -30.48
N PRO A 286 -14.90 -3.61 -31.83
CA PRO A 286 -15.65 -2.68 -32.67
C PRO A 286 -17.16 -3.00 -32.81
N GLU A 287 -17.60 -4.24 -32.60
CA GLU A 287 -18.91 -4.70 -33.06
C GLU A 287 -20.12 -4.48 -32.11
N ASN A 288 -19.90 -4.29 -30.80
CA ASN A 288 -21.00 -4.22 -29.81
C ASN A 288 -21.31 -2.79 -29.27
N ILE A 289 -21.30 -1.79 -30.12
CA ILE A 289 -21.18 -0.39 -29.67
C ILE A 289 -22.53 0.34 -29.49
N MET A 290 -23.59 0.02 -30.25
CA MET A 290 -24.83 0.83 -30.27
C MET A 290 -25.89 0.45 -29.22
N GLU A 291 -26.17 -0.80 -28.96
CA GLU A 291 -27.24 -1.21 -28.02
C GLU A 291 -26.93 -0.92 -26.52
N VAL A 292 -25.67 -0.76 -26.18
CA VAL A 292 -25.20 -0.61 -24.77
C VAL A 292 -25.16 0.85 -24.34
N ALA A 293 -25.25 1.83 -25.26
CA ALA A 293 -24.99 3.24 -24.95
C ALA A 293 -26.07 3.85 -24.03
N GLU A 294 -27.35 3.56 -24.27
CA GLU A 294 -28.46 4.19 -23.54
C GLU A 294 -28.60 3.64 -22.10
N LYS A 295 -28.56 2.32 -21.95
CA LYS A 295 -28.49 1.69 -20.60
C LYS A 295 -27.26 2.08 -19.81
N SER A 296 -26.13 2.32 -20.50
CA SER A 296 -24.88 2.75 -19.87
C SER A 296 -24.98 4.20 -19.36
N ARG A 297 -25.63 5.09 -20.08
CA ARG A 297 -25.83 6.50 -19.70
C ARG A 297 -26.66 6.63 -18.43
N THR A 298 -27.78 5.93 -18.33
CA THR A 298 -28.66 5.95 -17.16
C THR A 298 -27.93 5.41 -15.93
N ARG A 299 -27.22 4.28 -16.05
CA ARG A 299 -26.39 3.72 -14.96
C ARG A 299 -25.26 4.66 -14.55
N PHE A 300 -24.62 5.32 -15.51
CA PHE A 300 -23.57 6.30 -15.23
C PHE A 300 -24.10 7.47 -14.39
N ILE A 301 -25.23 8.05 -14.80
CA ILE A 301 -25.88 9.14 -14.06
C ILE A 301 -26.29 8.67 -12.65
N SER A 302 -26.89 7.48 -12.54
CA SER A 302 -27.30 6.91 -11.25
C SER A 302 -26.10 6.74 -10.29
N TYR A 303 -25.00 6.15 -10.75
CA TYR A 303 -23.81 5.98 -9.89
C TYR A 303 -23.09 7.30 -9.60
N PHE A 304 -23.13 8.25 -10.53
CA PHE A 304 -22.59 9.58 -10.30
C PHE A 304 -23.36 10.33 -9.21
N MET A 305 -24.68 10.21 -9.19
CA MET A 305 -25.56 10.79 -8.15
C MET A 305 -25.36 10.13 -6.78
N LEU A 306 -24.80 8.91 -6.70
CA LEU A 306 -24.45 8.27 -5.43
C LEU A 306 -23.16 8.82 -4.81
N ILE A 307 -22.29 9.49 -5.58
CA ILE A 307 -21.01 10.01 -5.06
C ILE A 307 -21.23 10.95 -3.86
N PRO A 308 -22.10 11.98 -3.93
CA PRO A 308 -22.35 12.86 -2.79
C PRO A 308 -22.82 12.10 -1.53
N ILE A 309 -23.62 11.05 -1.71
CA ILE A 309 -24.13 10.23 -0.61
C ILE A 309 -22.94 9.50 0.07
N PHE A 310 -22.03 8.90 -0.72
CA PHE A 310 -20.84 8.26 -0.16
C PHE A 310 -19.88 9.25 0.52
N VAL A 311 -19.78 10.46 -0.02
CA VAL A 311 -18.94 11.51 0.56
C VAL A 311 -19.47 11.94 1.93
N ILE A 312 -20.77 12.24 2.00
CA ILE A 312 -21.42 12.69 3.24
C ILE A 312 -21.44 11.56 4.27
N SER A 313 -21.83 10.34 3.88
CA SER A 313 -21.85 9.19 4.77
C SER A 313 -20.46 8.82 5.28
N GLY A 314 -19.44 8.86 4.41
CA GLY A 314 -18.04 8.63 4.79
C GLY A 314 -17.55 9.66 5.80
N ALA A 315 -17.80 10.94 5.56
CA ALA A 315 -17.46 12.01 6.49
C ALA A 315 -18.15 11.83 7.85
N TYR A 316 -19.44 11.54 7.85
CA TYR A 316 -20.23 11.32 9.07
C TYR A 316 -19.75 10.10 9.87
N ILE A 317 -19.53 8.96 9.20
CA ILE A 317 -19.05 7.73 9.83
C ILE A 317 -17.70 7.96 10.49
N LEU A 318 -16.72 8.55 9.78
CA LEU A 318 -15.39 8.78 10.34
C LEU A 318 -15.39 9.83 11.44
N TYR A 319 -16.25 10.85 11.35
CA TYR A 319 -16.43 11.83 12.44
C TYR A 319 -16.88 11.16 13.74
N ASN A 320 -17.85 10.26 13.67
CA ASN A 320 -18.33 9.52 14.84
C ASN A 320 -17.31 8.48 15.34
N LEU A 321 -16.50 7.92 14.45
CA LEU A 321 -15.41 7.00 14.80
C LEU A 321 -14.15 7.70 15.32
N ALA A 322 -14.03 9.03 15.20
CA ALA A 322 -12.86 9.79 15.59
C ALA A 322 -12.40 9.52 17.04
N PRO A 323 -13.30 9.47 18.06
CA PRO A 323 -12.88 9.12 19.41
C PRO A 323 -12.31 7.72 19.54
N SER A 324 -12.85 6.74 18.80
CA SER A 324 -12.34 5.37 18.79
C SER A 324 -11.00 5.25 18.07
N LEU A 325 -10.84 5.94 16.95
CA LEU A 325 -9.61 6.01 16.19
C LEU A 325 -8.48 6.68 16.98
N SER A 326 -8.80 7.70 17.78
CA SER A 326 -7.81 8.39 18.62
C SER A 326 -7.17 7.49 19.68
N ALA A 327 -7.80 6.37 20.04
CA ALA A 327 -7.27 5.39 20.99
C ALA A 327 -5.98 4.68 20.50
N VAL A 328 -5.63 4.82 19.23
CA VAL A 328 -4.34 4.37 18.69
C VAL A 328 -3.18 5.16 19.30
N ASN A 329 -3.41 6.43 19.66
CA ASN A 329 -2.43 7.26 20.37
C ASN A 329 -2.22 6.76 21.81
N GLY A 330 -0.95 6.67 22.23
CA GLY A 330 -0.56 6.16 23.54
C GLY A 330 -1.14 6.98 24.69
N SER A 331 -1.11 8.33 24.60
CA SER A 331 -1.62 9.24 25.63
C SER A 331 -3.14 9.08 25.82
N VAL A 332 -3.89 8.93 24.70
CA VAL A 332 -5.35 8.72 24.75
C VAL A 332 -5.68 7.36 25.39
N ARG A 333 -4.91 6.31 25.05
CA ARG A 333 -5.09 4.99 25.64
C ARG A 333 -4.81 5.00 27.13
N LEU A 334 -3.69 5.61 27.53
CA LEU A 334 -3.31 5.77 28.93
C LEU A 334 -4.37 6.56 29.73
N ALA A 335 -4.86 7.68 29.19
CA ALA A 335 -5.93 8.47 29.82
C ALA A 335 -7.21 7.66 30.05
N ARG A 336 -7.56 6.78 29.08
CA ARG A 336 -8.71 5.86 29.23
C ARG A 336 -8.48 4.80 30.30
N GLU A 337 -7.28 4.22 30.37
CA GLU A 337 -6.93 3.21 31.38
C GLU A 337 -7.00 3.82 32.79
N ILE A 338 -6.47 5.02 33.00
CA ILE A 338 -6.53 5.74 34.30
C ILE A 338 -7.98 6.09 34.66
N ARG A 339 -8.80 6.49 33.69
CA ARG A 339 -10.21 6.79 33.93
C ARG A 339 -10.99 5.54 34.32
N LEU A 340 -10.70 4.38 33.69
CA LEU A 340 -11.29 3.09 34.05
C LEU A 340 -10.87 2.68 35.46
N GLU A 341 -9.59 2.82 35.83
CA GLU A 341 -9.10 2.55 37.17
C GLU A 341 -9.88 3.35 38.23
N LYS A 342 -10.11 4.65 37.99
CA LYS A 342 -10.87 5.51 38.89
C LYS A 342 -12.37 5.13 39.00
N THR A 343 -12.96 4.65 37.91
CA THR A 343 -14.39 4.29 37.92
C THR A 343 -14.65 2.91 38.48
N THR A 344 -13.73 1.96 38.29
CA THR A 344 -13.88 0.55 38.74
C THR A 344 -13.24 0.30 40.11
N GLY A 345 -12.35 1.18 40.57
CA GLY A 345 -11.56 0.99 41.79
C GLY A 345 -10.53 -0.14 41.71
N ILE A 346 -10.34 -0.74 40.52
CA ILE A 346 -9.38 -1.83 40.31
C ILE A 346 -8.09 -1.22 39.79
N GLU A 347 -6.98 -1.37 40.52
CA GLU A 347 -5.68 -0.91 40.09
C GLU A 347 -5.28 -1.56 38.75
N SER A 348 -4.96 -0.74 37.77
CA SER A 348 -4.43 -1.22 36.49
C SER A 348 -2.97 -1.61 36.63
N LEU A 349 -2.65 -2.88 36.43
CA LEU A 349 -1.28 -3.42 36.36
C LEU A 349 -0.57 -3.09 35.04
N SER A 350 -1.14 -2.22 34.22
CA SER A 350 -0.53 -1.80 32.95
C SER A 350 0.80 -1.08 33.22
N LYS A 351 1.88 -1.54 32.58
CA LYS A 351 3.21 -0.90 32.68
C LYS A 351 3.18 0.58 32.33
N ALA A 352 2.26 1.01 31.47
CA ALA A 352 2.12 2.40 31.07
C ALA A 352 1.54 3.24 32.21
N VAL A 353 0.58 2.72 32.98
CA VAL A 353 0.00 3.40 34.13
C VAL A 353 1.00 3.52 35.26
N VAL A 354 1.76 2.44 35.55
CA VAL A 354 2.82 2.46 36.57
C VAL A 354 3.88 3.49 36.21
N ALA A 355 4.41 3.45 34.98
CA ALA A 355 5.42 4.41 34.52
C ALA A 355 4.90 5.85 34.53
N PHE A 356 3.61 6.08 34.26
CA PHE A 356 3.00 7.41 34.36
C PHE A 356 2.97 7.89 35.81
N LYS A 357 2.53 7.05 36.76
CA LYS A 357 2.50 7.41 38.20
C LYS A 357 3.90 7.75 38.74
N GLU A 358 4.94 7.08 38.22
CA GLU A 358 6.35 7.32 38.59
C GLU A 358 6.95 8.55 37.90
N SER A 359 6.39 9.00 36.75
CA SER A 359 6.93 10.12 35.96
C SER A 359 6.70 11.51 36.56
N GLY A 360 5.88 11.63 37.61
CA GLY A 360 5.51 12.89 38.24
C GLY A 360 4.64 13.82 37.40
N LYS A 361 4.20 13.41 36.20
CA LYS A 361 3.22 14.18 35.39
C LYS A 361 1.86 14.18 36.04
N THR A 362 1.16 15.33 35.94
CA THR A 362 -0.18 15.47 36.49
C THR A 362 -1.22 14.84 35.56
N GLU A 363 -2.26 14.26 36.14
CA GLU A 363 -3.39 13.73 35.37
C GLU A 363 -4.11 14.79 34.54
N THR A 364 -4.14 16.04 35.05
CA THR A 364 -4.74 17.19 34.36
C THR A 364 -4.04 17.49 33.03
N GLU A 365 -2.71 17.36 32.99
CA GLU A 365 -1.92 17.49 31.77
C GLU A 365 -2.27 16.38 30.78
N LEU A 366 -2.34 15.14 31.25
CA LEU A 366 -2.68 13.99 30.42
C LEU A 366 -4.09 14.11 29.81
N PHE A 367 -5.09 14.50 30.60
CA PHE A 367 -6.45 14.69 30.11
C PHE A 367 -6.59 15.90 29.16
N THR A 368 -5.76 16.91 29.34
CA THR A 368 -5.70 18.04 28.40
C THR A 368 -5.11 17.60 27.07
N GLU A 369 -4.03 16.83 27.10
CA GLU A 369 -3.40 16.22 25.92
C GLU A 369 -4.39 15.29 25.19
N GLU A 370 -5.10 14.41 25.93
CA GLU A 370 -6.16 13.56 25.37
C GLU A 370 -7.19 14.36 24.59
N ARG A 371 -7.71 15.44 25.19
CA ARG A 371 -8.73 16.31 24.56
C ARG A 371 -8.20 16.98 23.29
N MET A 372 -6.97 17.45 23.30
CA MET A 372 -6.33 18.04 22.11
C MET A 372 -6.21 17.03 20.98
N ILE A 373 -5.76 15.81 21.28
CA ILE A 373 -5.62 14.74 20.29
C ILE A 373 -6.99 14.36 19.71
N ILE A 374 -8.01 14.13 20.56
CA ILE A 374 -9.37 13.80 20.09
C ILE A 374 -9.92 14.93 19.21
N THR A 375 -9.65 16.18 19.55
CA THR A 375 -10.10 17.33 18.74
C THR A 375 -9.41 17.37 17.37
N ARG A 376 -8.10 17.07 17.31
CA ARG A 376 -7.38 16.92 16.04
C ARG A 376 -7.99 15.80 15.18
N PHE A 377 -8.32 14.65 15.78
CA PHE A 377 -9.00 13.57 15.08
C PHE A 377 -10.39 13.99 14.58
N LYS A 378 -11.20 14.65 15.39
CA LYS A 378 -12.53 15.15 14.99
C LYS A 378 -12.45 16.14 13.82
N LYS A 379 -11.40 16.95 13.74
CA LYS A 379 -11.17 17.86 12.60
C LYS A 379 -10.70 17.14 11.34
N GLY A 380 -9.81 16.14 11.46
CA GLY A 380 -9.22 15.43 10.33
C GLY A 380 -10.09 14.30 9.77
N SER A 381 -10.84 13.60 10.62
CA SER A 381 -11.63 12.42 10.24
C SER A 381 -12.67 12.68 9.14
N PRO A 382 -13.42 13.79 9.11
CA PRO A 382 -14.35 14.07 8.01
C PRO A 382 -13.66 14.13 6.65
N TRP A 383 -12.49 14.76 6.57
CA TRP A 383 -11.72 14.85 5.31
C TRP A 383 -11.25 13.47 4.83
N ALA A 384 -10.76 12.65 5.75
CA ALA A 384 -10.42 11.26 5.44
C ALA A 384 -11.65 10.48 4.96
N GLY A 385 -12.80 10.66 5.61
CA GLY A 385 -14.07 10.02 5.24
C GLY A 385 -14.58 10.48 3.88
N MET A 386 -14.51 11.77 3.57
CA MET A 386 -14.84 12.32 2.25
C MET A 386 -13.96 11.70 1.16
N PHE A 387 -12.65 11.64 1.38
CA PHE A 387 -11.72 11.02 0.43
C PHE A 387 -12.05 9.54 0.18
N MET A 388 -12.37 8.77 1.23
CA MET A 388 -12.81 7.38 1.10
C MET A 388 -14.13 7.28 0.31
N GLY A 389 -15.10 8.14 0.61
CA GLY A 389 -16.38 8.20 -0.09
C GLY A 389 -16.22 8.51 -1.58
N ILE A 390 -15.38 9.49 -1.93
CA ILE A 390 -15.05 9.84 -3.31
C ILE A 390 -14.41 8.63 -4.01
N SER A 391 -13.45 7.95 -3.38
CA SER A 391 -12.73 6.83 -3.97
C SER A 391 -13.66 5.64 -4.26
N LEU A 392 -14.58 5.33 -3.35
CA LEU A 392 -15.61 4.31 -3.53
C LEU A 392 -16.58 4.68 -4.65
N GLY A 393 -17.06 5.93 -4.66
CA GLY A 393 -17.96 6.42 -5.70
C GLY A 393 -17.34 6.37 -7.10
N ILE A 394 -16.08 6.82 -7.25
CA ILE A 394 -15.35 6.71 -8.53
C ILE A 394 -15.14 5.24 -8.90
N GLY A 395 -14.87 4.37 -7.93
CA GLY A 395 -14.78 2.93 -8.13
C GLY A 395 -16.07 2.37 -8.76
N MET A 396 -17.23 2.74 -8.22
CA MET A 396 -18.53 2.32 -8.74
C MET A 396 -18.81 2.87 -10.14
N VAL A 397 -18.54 4.15 -10.39
CA VAL A 397 -18.67 4.74 -11.73
C VAL A 397 -17.79 4.03 -12.75
N SER A 398 -16.62 3.53 -12.35
CA SER A 398 -15.72 2.79 -13.25
C SER A 398 -16.31 1.50 -13.83
N PHE A 399 -17.36 0.92 -13.21
CA PHE A 399 -18.10 -0.22 -13.76
C PHE A 399 -18.92 0.14 -15.01
N THR A 400 -19.36 1.39 -15.11
CA THR A 400 -20.24 1.83 -16.20
C THR A 400 -19.46 2.40 -17.38
N VAL A 401 -18.23 2.89 -17.14
CA VAL A 401 -17.41 3.48 -18.19
C VAL A 401 -16.74 2.38 -19.00
N ARG A 402 -17.26 2.14 -20.20
CA ARG A 402 -16.58 1.33 -21.22
C ARG A 402 -15.76 2.27 -22.09
N ARG A 403 -14.42 2.19 -22.01
CA ARG A 403 -13.55 2.97 -22.91
C ARG A 403 -13.49 2.26 -24.26
N LYS A 404 -13.96 2.95 -25.31
CA LYS A 404 -13.74 2.53 -26.71
C LYS A 404 -12.28 2.74 -27.05
N LYS A 405 -11.59 1.73 -27.53
CA LYS A 405 -10.25 1.87 -28.09
C LYS A 405 -10.14 1.04 -29.35
N TYR A 406 -9.62 1.67 -30.39
CA TYR A 406 -9.37 1.02 -31.68
C TYR A 406 -8.05 0.23 -31.69
N GLU A 407 -7.21 0.43 -30.69
CA GLU A 407 -5.89 -0.19 -30.56
C GLU A 407 -5.71 -0.78 -29.17
N TYR A 408 -4.91 -1.84 -29.06
CA TYR A 408 -4.50 -2.42 -27.78
C TYR A 408 -3.56 -1.47 -27.04
N LYS A 409 -4.09 -0.58 -26.23
CA LYS A 409 -3.34 0.33 -25.37
C LYS A 409 -3.48 -0.07 -23.92
N PRO A 410 -2.39 -0.14 -23.14
CA PRO A 410 -2.49 -0.38 -21.70
C PRO A 410 -3.13 0.83 -21.03
N ASP A 411 -3.95 0.58 -20.02
CA ASP A 411 -4.45 1.60 -19.10
C ASP A 411 -3.27 2.13 -18.27
N GLN A 412 -2.97 3.42 -18.40
CA GLN A 412 -1.81 4.05 -17.77
C GLN A 412 -1.81 3.90 -16.25
N GLY A 413 -2.99 4.03 -15.61
CA GLY A 413 -3.13 3.90 -14.16
C GLY A 413 -3.04 2.46 -13.66
N LYS A 414 -3.34 1.45 -14.50
CA LYS A 414 -3.31 0.03 -14.14
C LYS A 414 -2.03 -0.68 -14.58
N CYS A 415 -1.32 -0.15 -15.57
CA CYS A 415 -0.11 -0.77 -16.10
C CYS A 415 1.07 -0.59 -15.15
N TYR A 416 1.68 -1.69 -14.72
CA TYR A 416 2.88 -1.71 -13.88
C TYR A 416 4.19 -1.68 -14.67
N SER A 417 4.15 -1.47 -15.96
CA SER A 417 5.32 -1.47 -16.87
C SER A 417 6.21 -2.71 -16.74
N CYS A 418 5.64 -3.86 -16.34
CA CYS A 418 6.39 -5.08 -16.01
C CYS A 418 6.93 -5.84 -17.23
N GLY A 419 6.53 -5.49 -18.45
CA GLY A 419 7.05 -6.07 -19.69
C GLY A 419 6.60 -7.50 -20.00
N ARG A 420 5.62 -8.07 -19.29
CA ARG A 420 5.11 -9.45 -19.60
C ARG A 420 4.49 -9.50 -20.98
N CYS A 421 3.75 -8.47 -21.41
CA CYS A 421 3.14 -8.38 -22.72
C CYS A 421 4.16 -8.48 -23.88
N PHE A 422 5.37 -7.95 -23.71
CA PHE A 422 6.40 -8.04 -24.74
C PHE A 422 6.92 -9.45 -24.97
N LYS A 423 6.97 -10.27 -23.91
CA LYS A 423 7.46 -11.64 -24.01
C LYS A 423 6.56 -12.52 -24.87
N TYR A 424 5.26 -12.24 -24.88
CA TYR A 424 4.25 -13.04 -25.57
C TYR A 424 3.83 -12.44 -26.92
N CYS A 425 4.30 -11.23 -27.26
CA CYS A 425 4.04 -10.67 -28.58
C CYS A 425 4.87 -11.38 -29.64
N PRO A 426 4.26 -11.98 -30.69
CA PRO A 426 4.98 -12.67 -31.76
C PRO A 426 5.78 -11.69 -32.62
N ILE A 427 5.33 -10.45 -32.71
CA ILE A 427 5.99 -9.41 -33.49
C ILE A 427 7.04 -8.73 -32.63
N LYS A 428 8.31 -8.97 -32.90
CA LYS A 428 9.41 -8.25 -32.28
C LYS A 428 9.52 -6.87 -32.92
N VAL A 429 9.22 -5.81 -32.17
CA VAL A 429 9.48 -4.45 -32.64
C VAL A 429 10.99 -4.33 -32.82
N GLN A 430 11.43 -4.13 -34.03
CA GLN A 430 12.82 -3.73 -34.32
C GLN A 430 13.04 -2.36 -33.68
N THR A 431 13.90 -2.31 -32.67
CA THR A 431 14.29 -1.06 -31.98
C THR A 431 15.44 -0.41 -32.69
#